data_c1526e4ecb20877627eddbac8a6be863
#
_entry.id   c1526e4ecb20877627eddbac8a6be863
#
_cell.length_a   1.000
_cell.length_b   1.000
_cell.length_c   1.000
_cell.angle_alpha   90.00
_cell.angle_beta   90.00
_cell.angle_gamma   90.00
#
_symmetry.space_group_name_H-M   'P 1'
#
loop_
_entity.id
_entity.type
_entity.pdbx_description
1 polymer ?
#
loop_
_entity_poly.entity_id
_entity_poly.type
_entity_poly.pdbx_seq_one_letter_code
_entity_poly.pdbx_strand_id
1 'polypeptide(L)'
;MFDWKKPTVQMLGRWQPWHDGHQALFKRAFNKTGQVIIQVRDVHGASGGDGQDDNPFDWDEVCENIAEGLSKDEFERGVHYEIMMVPNIVNITYGRGVVYVFEEETFDESVTEISATKIRKKMREEGDLD
;
A
#
# COMPACT_ATOMS: atom_id res chain seq x y z
N MET A 1 20.36 3.66 2.48
CA MET A 1 20.03 2.29 2.04
C MET A 1 19.07 1.65 3.03
N PHE A 2 18.08 0.96 2.52
CA PHE A 2 17.11 0.25 3.37
C PHE A 2 17.83 -0.84 4.17
N ASP A 3 17.63 -0.84 5.48
CA ASP A 3 18.31 -1.76 6.39
C ASP A 3 17.28 -2.62 7.12
N TRP A 4 17.29 -3.93 6.86
CA TRP A 4 16.32 -4.87 7.43
C TRP A 4 16.38 -4.98 8.96
N LYS A 5 17.46 -4.52 9.57
CA LYS A 5 17.66 -4.59 11.02
C LYS A 5 17.25 -3.33 11.76
N LYS A 6 16.99 -2.24 11.05
CA LYS A 6 16.57 -0.98 11.67
C LYS A 6 15.08 -0.95 11.91
N PRO A 7 14.63 -0.15 12.88
CA PRO A 7 13.21 0.07 13.07
C PRO A 7 12.53 0.48 11.77
N THR A 8 11.44 -0.17 11.45
CA THR A 8 10.76 -0.02 10.18
C THR A 8 9.25 0.05 10.40
N VAL A 9 8.57 0.94 9.70
CA VAL A 9 7.11 0.98 9.72
C VAL A 9 6.58 0.02 8.66
N GLN A 10 5.58 -0.75 9.04
CA GLN A 10 4.88 -1.67 8.14
C GLN A 10 3.65 -0.98 7.56
N MET A 11 3.52 -1.04 6.25
CA MET A 11 2.28 -0.66 5.58
C MET A 11 1.75 -1.91 4.86
N LEU A 12 0.66 -2.47 5.36
CA LEU A 12 0.05 -3.67 4.79
C LEU A 12 -1.21 -3.29 4.04
N GLY A 13 -1.32 -3.69 2.78
CA GLY A 13 -2.49 -3.39 1.99
C GLY A 13 -2.51 -4.10 0.65
N ARG A 14 -3.54 -3.80 -0.14
CA ARG A 14 -3.70 -4.37 -1.49
C ARG A 14 -3.08 -3.47 -2.56
N TRP A 15 -3.15 -2.16 -2.34
CA TRP A 15 -2.61 -1.13 -3.25
C TRP A 15 -3.15 -1.27 -4.68
N GLN A 16 -4.46 -1.21 -4.83
CA GLN A 16 -5.19 -1.52 -6.07
C GLN A 16 -6.03 -0.36 -6.62
N PRO A 17 -5.44 0.74 -7.11
CA PRO A 17 -4.01 1.04 -7.22
C PRO A 17 -3.48 1.90 -6.07
N TRP A 18 -2.18 2.12 -6.06
CA TRP A 18 -1.56 3.14 -5.23
C TRP A 18 -2.05 4.52 -5.67
N HIS A 19 -2.41 5.36 -4.71
CA HIS A 19 -2.96 6.69 -5.00
C HIS A 19 -2.47 7.74 -4.00
N ASP A 20 -2.93 8.97 -4.16
CA ASP A 20 -2.46 10.08 -3.32
C ASP A 20 -2.76 9.90 -1.83
N GLY A 21 -3.84 9.22 -1.48
CA GLY A 21 -4.12 8.88 -0.09
C GLY A 21 -3.08 7.93 0.49
N HIS A 22 -2.64 6.95 -0.28
CA HIS A 22 -1.56 6.04 0.11
C HIS A 22 -0.23 6.78 0.19
N GLN A 23 -0.01 7.71 -0.72
CA GLN A 23 1.20 8.56 -0.73
C GLN A 23 1.30 9.37 0.57
N ALA A 24 0.20 9.97 1.00
CA ALA A 24 0.14 10.71 2.26
C ALA A 24 0.39 9.81 3.47
N LEU A 25 -0.19 8.61 3.45
CA LEU A 25 0.03 7.63 4.50
C LEU A 25 1.51 7.21 4.57
N PHE A 26 2.12 6.98 3.42
CA PHE A 26 3.55 6.65 3.35
C PHE A 26 4.41 7.74 3.99
N LYS A 27 4.14 9.00 3.68
CA LYS A 27 4.91 10.11 4.23
C LYS A 27 4.84 10.16 5.75
N ARG A 28 3.67 9.91 6.31
CA ARG A 28 3.51 9.83 7.76
C ARG A 28 4.25 8.64 8.36
N ALA A 29 4.15 7.49 7.71
CA ALA A 29 4.87 6.29 8.13
C ALA A 29 6.38 6.51 8.08
N PHE A 30 6.88 7.06 7.01
CA PHE A 30 8.31 7.35 6.82
C PHE A 30 8.86 8.26 7.93
N ASN A 31 8.10 9.26 8.33
CA ASN A 31 8.53 10.19 9.38
C ASN A 31 8.69 9.53 10.75
N LYS A 32 8.13 8.35 10.96
CA LYS A 32 8.22 7.66 12.26
C LYS A 32 9.57 6.97 12.47
N THR A 33 10.13 6.36 11.42
CA THR A 33 11.37 5.60 11.54
C THR A 33 12.41 5.89 10.47
N GLY A 34 12.04 6.56 9.39
CA GLY A 34 12.95 6.84 8.29
C GLY A 34 13.06 5.73 7.27
N GLN A 35 12.29 4.67 7.39
CA GLN A 35 12.13 3.65 6.35
C GLN A 35 10.83 2.89 6.54
N VAL A 36 10.30 2.38 5.44
CA VAL A 36 9.00 1.72 5.40
C VAL A 36 9.08 0.43 4.59
N ILE A 37 8.49 -0.65 5.10
CA ILE A 37 8.25 -1.84 4.30
C ILE A 37 6.80 -1.81 3.82
N ILE A 38 6.62 -1.82 2.51
CA ILE A 38 5.29 -1.83 1.89
C ILE A 38 4.98 -3.29 1.56
N GLN A 39 4.05 -3.85 2.29
CA GLN A 39 3.65 -5.24 2.11
C GLN A 39 2.40 -5.31 1.26
N VAL A 40 2.47 -6.07 0.18
CA VAL A 40 1.40 -6.22 -0.79
C VAL A 40 0.72 -7.56 -0.57
N ARG A 41 -0.55 -7.54 -0.18
CA ARG A 41 -1.32 -8.77 -0.02
C ARG A 41 -1.55 -9.41 -1.38
N ASP A 42 -1.30 -10.70 -1.46
CA ASP A 42 -1.49 -11.46 -2.70
C ASP A 42 -2.98 -11.74 -2.90
N VAL A 43 -3.65 -10.82 -3.55
CA VAL A 43 -5.12 -10.86 -3.75
C VAL A 43 -5.53 -10.70 -5.20
N HIS A 44 -4.59 -10.64 -6.13
CA HIS A 44 -4.92 -10.49 -7.56
C HIS A 44 -5.86 -11.61 -8.00
N GLY A 45 -6.99 -11.24 -8.55
CA GLY A 45 -8.00 -12.20 -9.00
C GLY A 45 -8.75 -12.92 -7.90
N ALA A 46 -8.51 -12.58 -6.64
CA ALA A 46 -9.10 -13.27 -5.48
C ALA A 46 -10.38 -12.61 -4.96
N SER A 47 -10.94 -11.66 -5.70
CA SER A 47 -12.18 -11.01 -5.30
C SER A 47 -13.32 -12.02 -5.23
N GLY A 48 -14.15 -11.92 -4.22
CA GLY A 48 -15.24 -12.87 -3.99
C GLY A 48 -16.57 -12.49 -4.62
N GLY A 49 -16.62 -11.46 -5.44
CA GLY A 49 -17.87 -10.99 -6.01
C GLY A 49 -18.11 -11.49 -7.42
N ASP A 50 -19.36 -11.65 -7.80
CA ASP A 50 -19.75 -12.07 -9.14
C ASP A 50 -19.30 -11.07 -10.19
N GLY A 51 -18.33 -11.44 -11.00
CA GLY A 51 -17.75 -10.56 -12.01
C GLY A 51 -17.04 -9.34 -11.42
N GLN A 52 -16.90 -9.29 -10.12
CA GLN A 52 -16.20 -8.20 -9.46
C GLN A 52 -14.71 -8.44 -9.51
N ASP A 53 -14.00 -7.42 -9.87
CA ASP A 53 -12.56 -7.47 -9.84
C ASP A 53 -12.05 -6.28 -9.02
N ASP A 54 -12.04 -6.48 -7.71
CA ASP A 54 -11.53 -5.48 -6.77
C ASP A 54 -10.01 -5.44 -6.74
N ASN A 55 -9.36 -6.44 -7.36
CA ASN A 55 -7.92 -6.58 -7.35
C ASN A 55 -7.40 -6.83 -8.77
N PRO A 56 -7.59 -5.86 -9.70
CA PRO A 56 -7.25 -6.08 -11.11
C PRO A 56 -5.77 -6.02 -11.44
N PHE A 57 -4.94 -5.50 -10.52
CA PHE A 57 -3.52 -5.32 -10.79
C PHE A 57 -2.71 -6.49 -10.25
N ASP A 58 -1.83 -7.03 -11.09
CA ASP A 58 -0.92 -8.09 -10.68
C ASP A 58 0.28 -7.51 -9.90
N TRP A 59 1.17 -8.40 -9.47
CA TRP A 59 2.35 -8.01 -8.69
C TRP A 59 3.21 -6.95 -9.38
N ASP A 60 3.50 -7.15 -10.65
CA ASP A 60 4.36 -6.22 -11.39
C ASP A 60 3.72 -4.85 -11.52
N GLU A 61 2.43 -4.82 -11.82
CA GLU A 61 1.67 -3.57 -11.95
C GLU A 61 1.59 -2.83 -10.62
N VAL A 62 1.36 -3.55 -9.52
CA VAL A 62 1.32 -2.94 -8.19
C VAL A 62 2.67 -2.32 -7.84
N CYS A 63 3.76 -3.04 -8.07
CA CYS A 63 5.11 -2.53 -7.82
C CYS A 63 5.42 -1.29 -8.64
N GLU A 64 5.06 -1.30 -9.92
CA GLU A 64 5.27 -0.16 -10.81
C GLU A 64 4.48 1.06 -10.34
N ASN A 65 3.22 0.86 -9.97
CA ASN A 65 2.36 1.94 -9.50
C ASN A 65 2.91 2.58 -8.23
N ILE A 66 3.39 1.77 -7.29
CA ILE A 66 3.97 2.27 -6.05
C ILE A 66 5.26 3.03 -6.33
N ALA A 67 6.16 2.44 -7.09
CA ALA A 67 7.45 3.03 -7.38
C ALA A 67 7.32 4.35 -8.15
N GLU A 68 6.43 4.38 -9.13
CA GLU A 68 6.15 5.59 -9.89
C GLU A 68 5.57 6.68 -9.02
N GLY A 69 4.59 6.33 -8.17
CA GLY A 69 3.99 7.29 -7.25
C GLY A 69 5.01 7.87 -6.29
N LEU A 70 5.79 7.03 -5.66
CA LEU A 70 6.78 7.49 -4.67
C LEU A 70 7.93 8.26 -5.30
N SER A 71 8.30 7.96 -6.55
CA SER A 71 9.36 8.70 -7.24
C SER A 71 9.01 10.16 -7.46
N LYS A 72 7.73 10.49 -7.54
CA LYS A 72 7.27 11.88 -7.69
C LYS A 72 7.65 12.74 -6.48
N ASP A 73 7.79 12.13 -5.32
CA ASP A 73 8.21 12.80 -4.09
C ASP A 73 9.66 12.44 -3.72
N GLU A 74 10.42 11.92 -4.69
CA GLU A 74 11.84 11.62 -4.56
C GLU A 74 12.16 10.48 -3.60
N PHE A 75 11.21 9.59 -3.35
CA PHE A 75 11.47 8.37 -2.60
C PHE A 75 11.93 7.26 -3.52
N GLU A 76 12.99 6.56 -3.12
CA GLU A 76 13.61 5.52 -3.93
C GLU A 76 13.49 4.15 -3.26
N ARG A 77 13.10 3.15 -4.05
CA ARG A 77 13.06 1.76 -3.61
C ARG A 77 14.48 1.28 -3.28
N GLY A 78 14.61 0.60 -2.15
CA GLY A 78 15.92 0.13 -1.68
C GLY A 78 16.67 1.14 -0.83
N VAL A 79 16.22 2.38 -0.77
CA VAL A 79 16.77 3.44 0.05
C VAL A 79 15.79 3.83 1.15
N HIS A 80 14.62 4.33 0.76
CA HIS A 80 13.61 4.83 1.68
C HIS A 80 12.59 3.76 2.03
N TYR A 81 12.38 2.80 1.15
CA TYR A 81 11.39 1.76 1.34
C TYR A 81 11.77 0.50 0.57
N GLU A 82 11.08 -0.57 0.88
CA GLU A 82 11.11 -1.79 0.09
C GLU A 82 9.68 -2.30 -0.09
N ILE A 83 9.47 -3.17 -1.08
CA ILE A 83 8.17 -3.74 -1.38
C ILE A 83 8.30 -5.25 -1.27
N MET A 84 7.38 -5.88 -0.55
CA MET A 84 7.38 -7.35 -0.48
C MET A 84 5.96 -7.89 -0.61
N MET A 85 5.84 -9.00 -1.33
CA MET A 85 4.59 -9.71 -1.42
C MET A 85 4.38 -10.55 -0.16
N VAL A 86 3.18 -10.52 0.37
CA VAL A 86 2.78 -11.34 1.51
C VAL A 86 1.48 -12.07 1.16
N PRO A 87 1.17 -13.16 1.87
CA PRO A 87 -0.12 -13.83 1.68
C PRO A 87 -1.28 -12.88 1.94
N ASN A 88 -2.49 -13.33 1.68
CA ASN A 88 -3.71 -12.54 1.96
C ASN A 88 -3.94 -12.49 3.48
N ILE A 89 -3.17 -11.66 4.15
CA ILE A 89 -3.16 -11.52 5.61
C ILE A 89 -4.44 -10.81 6.06
N VAL A 90 -5.15 -11.42 6.99
CA VAL A 90 -6.36 -10.87 7.57
C VAL A 90 -6.31 -10.75 9.09
N ASN A 91 -5.24 -11.20 9.70
CA ASN A 91 -5.06 -11.14 11.14
C ASN A 91 -3.59 -10.93 11.47
N ILE A 92 -3.33 -10.07 12.45
CA ILE A 92 -1.99 -9.82 12.96
C ILE A 92 -2.00 -10.24 14.42
N THR A 93 -1.32 -11.34 14.71
CA THR A 93 -1.25 -11.90 16.06
C THR A 93 0.17 -11.78 16.57
N TYR A 94 0.33 -11.26 17.77
CA TYR A 94 1.64 -11.12 18.36
C TYR A 94 1.65 -11.71 19.77
N GLY A 95 2.84 -12.12 20.20
CA GLY A 95 3.01 -12.71 21.51
C GLY A 95 3.39 -11.68 22.56
N ARG A 96 3.69 -12.20 23.73
CA ARG A 96 4.08 -11.43 24.89
C ARG A 96 5.55 -10.99 24.79
N GLY A 97 5.88 -9.88 25.40
CA GLY A 97 7.26 -9.44 25.54
C GLY A 97 7.80 -8.54 24.43
N VAL A 98 6.97 -8.27 23.41
CA VAL A 98 7.33 -7.37 22.33
C VAL A 98 6.30 -6.26 22.28
N VAL A 99 6.77 -5.03 22.22
CA VAL A 99 5.88 -3.87 22.12
C VAL A 99 5.85 -3.39 20.69
N TYR A 100 4.72 -3.62 20.05
CA TYR A 100 4.45 -3.05 18.72
C TYR A 100 3.49 -1.88 18.87
N VAL A 101 3.68 -0.85 18.07
CA VAL A 101 2.76 0.28 18.02
C VAL A 101 1.83 0.09 16.84
N PHE A 102 0.53 0.12 17.09
CA PHE A 102 -0.49 0.06 16.05
C PHE A 102 -1.14 1.42 15.97
N GLU A 103 -0.98 2.08 14.83
CA GLU A 103 -1.50 3.42 14.64
C GLU A 103 -2.37 3.49 13.40
N GLU A 104 -3.58 3.99 13.59
CA GLU A 104 -4.45 4.33 12.47
C GLU A 104 -4.24 5.80 12.18
N GLU A 105 -3.82 6.10 10.96
CA GLU A 105 -3.64 7.47 10.53
C GLU A 105 -4.95 8.03 10.01
N THR A 106 -5.37 9.16 10.57
CA THR A 106 -6.55 9.86 10.10
C THR A 106 -6.14 11.11 9.34
N PHE A 107 -6.81 11.35 8.23
CA PHE A 107 -6.57 12.49 7.38
C PHE A 107 -7.82 13.35 7.31
N ASP A 108 -7.70 14.53 6.70
CA ASP A 108 -8.85 15.37 6.46
C ASP A 108 -9.77 14.72 5.41
N GLU A 109 -10.96 15.28 5.27
CA GLU A 109 -11.98 14.73 4.38
C GLU A 109 -11.51 14.64 2.94
N SER A 110 -10.70 15.57 2.48
CA SER A 110 -10.22 15.58 1.10
C SER A 110 -9.35 14.36 0.79
N VAL A 111 -8.59 13.89 1.76
CA VAL A 111 -7.76 12.68 1.59
C VAL A 111 -8.60 11.41 1.74
N THR A 112 -9.49 11.37 2.72
CA THR A 112 -10.31 10.18 2.97
C THR A 112 -11.31 9.90 1.84
N GLU A 113 -11.67 10.90 1.05
CA GLU A 113 -12.53 10.71 -0.11
C GLU A 113 -11.82 10.01 -1.26
N ILE A 114 -10.49 10.04 -1.29
CA ILE A 114 -9.71 9.33 -2.29
C ILE A 114 -9.72 7.85 -1.93
N SER A 115 -10.22 7.01 -2.83
CA SER A 115 -10.24 5.57 -2.60
C SER A 115 -9.86 4.80 -3.86
N ALA A 116 -9.24 3.64 -3.67
CA ALA A 116 -8.90 2.77 -4.78
C ALA A 116 -10.14 2.30 -5.53
N THR A 117 -11.24 2.09 -4.82
CA THR A 117 -12.51 1.69 -5.45
C THR A 117 -13.02 2.74 -6.40
N LYS A 118 -13.02 4.01 -5.97
CA LYS A 118 -13.45 5.13 -6.83
C LYS A 118 -12.53 5.28 -8.03
N ILE A 119 -11.24 5.16 -7.82
CA ILE A 119 -10.25 5.28 -8.89
C ILE A 119 -10.43 4.16 -9.91
N ARG A 120 -10.62 2.91 -9.48
CA ARG A 120 -10.85 1.80 -10.38
C ARG A 120 -12.13 1.98 -11.20
N LYS A 121 -13.19 2.48 -10.56
CA LYS A 121 -14.45 2.77 -11.25
C LYS A 121 -14.23 3.78 -12.36
N LYS A 122 -13.52 4.86 -12.06
CA LYS A 122 -13.21 5.90 -13.04
C LYS A 122 -12.39 5.35 -14.20
N MET A 123 -11.39 4.54 -13.91
CA MET A 123 -10.55 3.92 -14.94
C MET A 123 -11.36 3.01 -15.87
N ARG A 124 -12.33 2.27 -15.33
CA ARG A 124 -13.21 1.42 -16.14
C ARG A 124 -14.12 2.27 -17.05
N GLU A 125 -14.65 3.37 -16.51
CA GLU A 125 -15.49 4.30 -17.28
C GLU A 125 -14.71 4.96 -18.42
N GLU A 126 -13.43 5.22 -18.21
CA GLU A 126 -12.55 5.83 -19.21
C GLU A 126 -11.93 4.81 -20.18
N GLY A 127 -12.15 3.51 -19.94
CA GLY A 127 -11.59 2.45 -20.78
C GLY A 127 -10.16 2.07 -20.47
N ASP A 128 -9.59 2.60 -19.38
CA ASP A 128 -8.21 2.30 -18.98
C ASP A 128 -8.10 0.96 -18.24
N LEU A 129 -9.22 0.41 -17.83
CA LEU A 129 -9.29 -0.84 -17.09
C LEU A 129 -10.42 -1.69 -17.64
N ASP A 130 -10.13 -2.93 -17.95
CA ASP A 130 -11.10 -3.87 -18.50
C ASP A 130 -12.09 -4.37 -17.43
#